data_ce60477e13d5ac70eaba2233eaf58e57
#
_entry.id   ce60477e13d5ac70eaba2233eaf58e57
#
_cell.length_a   1.000
_cell.length_b   1.000
_cell.length_c   1.000
_cell.angle_alpha   90.00
_cell.angle_beta   90.00
_cell.angle_gamma   90.00
#
_symmetry.space_group_name_H-M   'P 1'
#
loop_
_entity.id
_entity.type
_entity.pdbx_description
1 polymer ?
#
loop_
_entity_poly.entity_id
_entity_poly.type
_entity_poly.pdbx_seq_one_letter_code
_entity_poly.pdbx_strand_id
1 'polypeptide(L)'
;EDAILVKRKHNDPINRPALSQIKDPDGRFDEFIEAHNYCLEISKDYPSIHYYINAKMANYFTSFFAKKVRRSEDDKWRTTRFDTMAKVLTHIEPELLKKSLYRRSLSKACMNHDLKKAQKIIAAHLAGVKAKKIFKNKNEMNKYLYRHKYKNEPIQKNLIMFETFRGASYADSPKYIYEYLAKNFPGQYEFVWVLNDTKTKLPYGGTVVKRMTRKYAYYLAVCKYFVFNTRQPLWYRKREGQVFLETWHGTPLKRLAFDQEEVTAASPTYKAQ
;
A
#
# COMPACT_ATOMS: atom_id res chain seq x y z
N GLU A 1 -27.48 -30.41 -14.10
CA GLU A 1 -26.11 -30.63 -14.65
C GLU A 1 -25.18 -29.58 -14.00
N ASP A 2 -24.23 -30.04 -13.20
CA ASP A 2 -23.26 -29.16 -12.53
C ASP A 2 -22.23 -28.66 -13.56
N ALA A 3 -22.24 -27.37 -13.84
CA ALA A 3 -21.27 -26.77 -14.72
C ALA A 3 -19.91 -26.63 -14.02
N ILE A 4 -18.90 -27.36 -14.49
CA ILE A 4 -17.54 -27.28 -13.96
C ILE A 4 -16.75 -26.26 -14.76
N LEU A 5 -16.31 -25.16 -14.11
CA LEU A 5 -15.42 -24.20 -14.70
C LEU A 5 -13.96 -24.60 -14.46
N VAL A 6 -13.27 -25.06 -15.50
CA VAL A 6 -11.83 -25.38 -15.43
C VAL A 6 -11.02 -24.14 -15.78
N LYS A 7 -10.33 -23.57 -14.80
CA LYS A 7 -9.40 -22.46 -15.02
C LYS A 7 -8.01 -22.97 -15.36
N ARG A 8 -7.58 -22.82 -16.60
CA ARG A 8 -6.21 -23.12 -17.03
C ARG A 8 -5.25 -22.06 -16.48
N LYS A 9 -4.24 -22.49 -15.70
CA LYS A 9 -3.11 -21.61 -15.33
C LYS A 9 -2.05 -21.70 -16.42
N HIS A 10 -1.62 -20.56 -16.93
CA HIS A 10 -0.45 -20.48 -17.78
C HIS A 10 0.79 -20.48 -16.93
N ASN A 11 1.72 -21.36 -17.24
CA ASN A 11 2.96 -21.54 -16.45
C ASN A 11 4.12 -20.67 -16.93
N ASP A 12 3.98 -20.01 -18.08
CA ASP A 12 5.00 -19.12 -18.61
C ASP A 12 4.50 -17.68 -18.71
N PRO A 13 4.80 -16.84 -17.68
CA PRO A 13 4.37 -15.44 -17.67
C PRO A 13 5.17 -14.55 -18.64
N ILE A 14 6.27 -15.04 -19.24
CA ILE A 14 7.15 -14.27 -20.13
C ILE A 14 6.77 -14.55 -21.59
N ASN A 15 6.76 -15.82 -22.01
CA ASN A 15 6.55 -16.18 -23.41
C ASN A 15 5.07 -16.42 -23.77
N ARG A 16 4.25 -16.81 -22.79
CA ARG A 16 2.79 -17.03 -22.95
C ARG A 16 2.02 -16.50 -21.76
N PRO A 17 2.05 -15.17 -21.53
CA PRO A 17 1.37 -14.58 -20.40
C PRO A 17 -0.15 -14.79 -20.50
N ALA A 18 -0.79 -15.08 -19.37
CA ALA A 18 -2.24 -15.00 -19.29
C ALA A 18 -2.68 -13.54 -19.52
N LEU A 19 -3.89 -13.35 -20.03
CA LEU A 19 -4.45 -12.01 -20.26
C LEU A 19 -4.34 -11.09 -19.03
N SER A 20 -4.44 -11.62 -17.81
CA SER A 20 -4.29 -10.88 -16.56
C SER A 20 -2.83 -10.51 -16.22
N GLN A 21 -1.85 -11.09 -16.89
CA GLN A 21 -0.41 -10.86 -16.70
C GLN A 21 0.16 -9.84 -17.69
N ILE A 22 -0.55 -9.62 -18.80
CA ILE A 22 -0.18 -8.60 -19.78
C ILE A 22 -0.41 -7.23 -19.14
N LYS A 23 0.66 -6.44 -19.00
CA LYS A 23 0.54 -5.05 -18.59
C LYS A 23 -0.08 -4.25 -19.73
N ASP A 24 -1.37 -4.05 -19.63
CA ASP A 24 -2.11 -3.20 -20.53
C ASP A 24 -2.32 -1.83 -19.88
N PRO A 25 -1.67 -0.76 -20.38
CA PRO A 25 -1.84 0.58 -19.84
C PRO A 25 -3.28 1.08 -19.95
N ASP A 26 -4.01 0.63 -20.95
CA ASP A 26 -5.40 1.05 -21.21
C ASP A 26 -6.41 0.26 -20.38
N GLY A 27 -5.96 -0.83 -19.74
CA GLY A 27 -6.81 -1.64 -18.84
C GLY A 27 -7.94 -2.31 -19.56
N ARG A 28 -7.76 -2.60 -20.87
CA ARG A 28 -8.74 -3.26 -21.73
C ARG A 28 -10.10 -2.59 -21.68
N PHE A 29 -10.07 -1.28 -21.74
CA PHE A 29 -11.30 -0.49 -21.67
C PHE A 29 -12.24 -0.82 -22.82
N ASP A 30 -11.71 -0.89 -24.04
CA ASP A 30 -12.51 -1.07 -25.24
C ASP A 30 -13.13 -2.46 -25.27
N GLU A 31 -12.35 -3.51 -24.97
CA GLU A 31 -12.84 -4.88 -24.91
C GLU A 31 -13.90 -5.05 -23.80
N PHE A 32 -13.74 -4.33 -22.69
CA PHE A 32 -14.72 -4.37 -21.61
C PHE A 32 -16.04 -3.71 -22.03
N ILE A 33 -15.99 -2.58 -22.75
CA ILE A 33 -17.16 -1.89 -23.27
C ILE A 33 -17.86 -2.75 -24.34
N GLU A 34 -17.09 -3.34 -25.25
CA GLU A 34 -17.62 -4.25 -26.28
C GLU A 34 -18.33 -5.45 -25.66
N ALA A 35 -17.68 -6.14 -24.72
CA ALA A 35 -18.29 -7.24 -24.00
C ALA A 35 -19.55 -6.83 -23.22
N HIS A 36 -19.56 -5.66 -22.62
CA HIS A 36 -20.73 -5.13 -21.93
C HIS A 36 -21.91 -4.93 -22.90
N ASN A 37 -21.67 -4.27 -24.04
CA ASN A 37 -22.69 -4.00 -25.03
C ASN A 37 -23.25 -5.31 -25.62
N TYR A 38 -22.39 -6.28 -25.92
CA TYR A 38 -22.82 -7.60 -26.35
C TYR A 38 -23.68 -8.30 -25.30
N CYS A 39 -23.26 -8.30 -24.04
CA CYS A 39 -24.03 -8.90 -22.96
C CYS A 39 -25.38 -8.22 -22.76
N LEU A 40 -25.48 -6.90 -22.92
CA LEU A 40 -26.74 -6.19 -22.85
C LEU A 40 -27.70 -6.62 -23.98
N GLU A 41 -27.18 -6.80 -25.20
CA GLU A 41 -27.95 -7.22 -26.36
C GLU A 41 -28.59 -8.59 -26.13
N ILE A 42 -27.79 -9.58 -25.74
CA ILE A 42 -28.27 -10.97 -25.55
C ILE A 42 -29.14 -11.15 -24.30
N SER A 43 -29.12 -10.17 -23.36
CA SER A 43 -29.88 -10.23 -22.11
C SER A 43 -31.20 -9.44 -22.14
N LYS A 44 -31.62 -8.92 -23.29
CA LYS A 44 -32.81 -8.05 -23.39
C LYS A 44 -34.07 -8.73 -22.84
N ASP A 45 -34.23 -10.02 -23.10
CA ASP A 45 -35.38 -10.80 -22.66
C ASP A 45 -35.25 -11.32 -21.21
N TYR A 46 -34.15 -10.98 -20.52
CA TYR A 46 -33.88 -11.46 -19.18
C TYR A 46 -33.62 -10.29 -18.22
N PRO A 47 -34.64 -9.60 -17.70
CA PRO A 47 -34.51 -8.37 -16.93
C PRO A 47 -33.52 -8.44 -15.74
N SER A 48 -33.52 -9.55 -15.01
CA SER A 48 -32.62 -9.75 -13.87
C SER A 48 -31.16 -9.83 -14.29
N ILE A 49 -30.87 -10.48 -15.43
CA ILE A 49 -29.51 -10.58 -15.98
C ILE A 49 -29.09 -9.22 -16.52
N HIS A 50 -29.97 -8.56 -17.26
CA HIS A 50 -29.75 -7.21 -17.81
C HIS A 50 -29.38 -6.21 -16.69
N TYR A 51 -30.17 -6.17 -15.62
CA TYR A 51 -29.89 -5.36 -14.44
C TYR A 51 -28.54 -5.69 -13.81
N TYR A 52 -28.20 -6.98 -13.69
CA TYR A 52 -26.91 -7.40 -13.16
C TYR A 52 -25.72 -6.92 -14.01
N ILE A 53 -25.82 -6.99 -15.34
CA ILE A 53 -24.81 -6.52 -16.28
C ILE A 53 -24.60 -5.00 -16.09
N ASN A 54 -25.68 -4.23 -16.03
CA ASN A 54 -25.62 -2.79 -15.77
C ASN A 54 -25.04 -2.46 -14.38
N ALA A 55 -25.37 -3.25 -13.35
CA ALA A 55 -24.77 -3.11 -12.03
C ALA A 55 -23.25 -3.36 -12.02
N LYS A 56 -22.77 -4.32 -12.83
CA LYS A 56 -21.33 -4.56 -13.04
C LYS A 56 -20.66 -3.38 -13.70
N MET A 57 -21.25 -2.81 -14.75
CA MET A 57 -20.71 -1.62 -15.42
C MET A 57 -20.67 -0.41 -14.48
N ALA A 58 -21.72 -0.15 -13.72
CA ALA A 58 -21.75 0.92 -12.74
C ALA A 58 -20.66 0.77 -11.64
N ASN A 59 -20.34 -0.46 -11.26
CA ASN A 59 -19.23 -0.76 -10.34
C ASN A 59 -17.87 -0.60 -11.00
N TYR A 60 -17.70 -1.04 -12.24
CA TYR A 60 -16.49 -0.82 -13.04
C TYR A 60 -16.19 0.67 -13.18
N PHE A 61 -17.18 1.47 -13.55
CA PHE A 61 -17.09 2.91 -13.69
C PHE A 61 -16.52 3.58 -12.43
N THR A 62 -17.09 3.30 -11.26
CA THR A 62 -16.69 3.97 -10.03
C THR A 62 -15.43 3.43 -9.39
N SER A 63 -15.13 2.14 -9.56
CA SER A 63 -14.03 1.45 -8.86
C SER A 63 -12.75 1.38 -9.68
N PHE A 64 -12.85 1.16 -10.97
CA PHE A 64 -11.70 0.95 -11.85
C PHE A 64 -11.47 2.12 -12.79
N PHE A 65 -12.46 2.44 -13.64
CA PHE A 65 -12.38 3.50 -14.64
C PHE A 65 -12.02 4.86 -14.02
N ALA A 66 -12.71 5.26 -12.95
CA ALA A 66 -12.42 6.51 -12.24
C ALA A 66 -10.97 6.62 -11.77
N LYS A 67 -10.36 5.52 -11.32
CA LYS A 67 -8.95 5.50 -10.91
C LYS A 67 -8.00 5.65 -12.10
N LYS A 68 -8.34 5.02 -13.23
CA LYS A 68 -7.56 5.11 -14.48
C LYS A 68 -7.60 6.52 -15.06
N VAL A 69 -8.77 7.12 -15.17
CA VAL A 69 -8.96 8.52 -15.61
C VAL A 69 -8.10 9.49 -14.80
N ARG A 70 -7.97 9.27 -13.48
CA ARG A 70 -7.12 10.10 -12.64
C ARG A 70 -5.62 9.88 -12.87
N ARG A 71 -5.19 8.64 -13.18
CA ARG A 71 -3.78 8.26 -13.22
C ARG A 71 -3.16 8.36 -14.60
N SER A 72 -3.97 8.35 -15.65
CA SER A 72 -3.45 8.44 -17.02
C SER A 72 -2.77 9.80 -17.22
N GLU A 73 -1.59 9.78 -17.82
CA GLU A 73 -0.84 10.98 -18.24
C GLU A 73 -1.21 11.38 -19.69
N ASP A 74 -1.87 10.48 -20.42
CA ASP A 74 -2.34 10.73 -21.79
C ASP A 74 -3.71 11.43 -21.76
N ASP A 75 -3.70 12.71 -22.11
CA ASP A 75 -4.91 13.55 -22.15
C ASP A 75 -5.90 13.11 -23.25
N LYS A 76 -5.39 12.71 -24.41
CA LYS A 76 -6.22 12.22 -25.52
C LYS A 76 -6.93 10.93 -25.12
N TRP A 77 -6.20 10.00 -24.55
CA TRP A 77 -6.77 8.76 -24.00
C TRP A 77 -7.88 9.05 -22.99
N ARG A 78 -7.59 9.93 -22.02
CA ARG A 78 -8.57 10.30 -20.97
C ARG A 78 -9.85 10.85 -21.55
N THR A 79 -9.74 11.80 -22.47
CA THR A 79 -10.90 12.49 -23.05
C THR A 79 -11.74 11.50 -23.86
N THR A 80 -11.14 10.75 -24.77
CA THR A 80 -11.84 9.80 -25.63
C THR A 80 -12.59 8.74 -24.81
N ARG A 81 -11.92 8.15 -23.82
CA ARG A 81 -12.54 7.10 -22.97
C ARG A 81 -13.60 7.66 -22.03
N PHE A 82 -13.42 8.90 -21.59
CA PHE A 82 -14.40 9.58 -20.75
C PHE A 82 -15.70 9.85 -21.53
N ASP A 83 -15.60 10.23 -22.78
CA ASP A 83 -16.74 10.46 -23.66
C ASP A 83 -17.43 9.14 -24.02
N THR A 84 -16.67 8.08 -24.27
CA THR A 84 -17.22 6.74 -24.46
C THR A 84 -18.00 6.27 -23.22
N MET A 85 -17.42 6.45 -22.03
CA MET A 85 -18.09 6.09 -20.78
C MET A 85 -19.34 6.92 -20.55
N ALA A 86 -19.33 8.21 -20.91
CA ALA A 86 -20.50 9.07 -20.80
C ALA A 86 -21.69 8.48 -21.59
N LYS A 87 -21.45 8.00 -22.81
CA LYS A 87 -22.48 7.33 -23.64
C LYS A 87 -22.98 6.05 -22.98
N VAL A 88 -22.08 5.22 -22.46
CA VAL A 88 -22.46 3.97 -21.78
C VAL A 88 -23.35 4.24 -20.58
N LEU A 89 -23.03 5.28 -19.78
CA LEU A 89 -23.80 5.62 -18.58
C LEU A 89 -25.24 6.04 -18.86
N THR A 90 -25.55 6.54 -20.07
CA THR A 90 -26.93 6.91 -20.43
C THR A 90 -27.88 5.70 -20.51
N HIS A 91 -27.34 4.50 -20.72
CA HIS A 91 -28.10 3.27 -20.82
C HIS A 91 -28.21 2.50 -19.49
N ILE A 92 -27.58 2.99 -18.43
CA ILE A 92 -27.62 2.37 -17.11
C ILE A 92 -28.77 2.91 -16.29
N GLU A 93 -29.48 2.04 -15.60
CA GLU A 93 -30.61 2.40 -14.74
C GLU A 93 -30.19 3.47 -13.71
N PRO A 94 -30.96 4.58 -13.60
CA PRO A 94 -30.60 5.71 -12.75
C PRO A 94 -30.38 5.36 -11.27
N GLU A 95 -31.07 4.36 -10.73
CA GLU A 95 -30.88 3.92 -9.35
C GLU A 95 -29.52 3.30 -9.12
N LEU A 96 -28.93 2.61 -10.11
CA LEU A 96 -27.59 2.08 -10.03
C LEU A 96 -26.54 3.19 -9.95
N LEU A 97 -26.78 4.31 -10.61
CA LEU A 97 -25.91 5.48 -10.61
C LEU A 97 -26.09 6.37 -9.35
N LYS A 98 -27.19 6.21 -8.62
CA LYS A 98 -27.53 7.00 -7.42
C LYS A 98 -27.18 6.33 -6.10
N LYS A 99 -26.64 5.11 -6.09
CA LYS A 99 -26.34 4.32 -4.87
C LYS A 99 -25.49 5.04 -3.79
N SER A 100 -24.71 6.05 -4.16
CA SER A 100 -23.97 6.89 -3.23
C SER A 100 -23.79 8.30 -3.78
N LEU A 101 -23.55 9.28 -2.90
CA LEU A 101 -23.24 10.67 -3.31
C LEU A 101 -22.06 10.73 -4.28
N TYR A 102 -21.01 9.94 -4.02
CA TYR A 102 -19.85 9.85 -4.90
C TYR A 102 -20.25 9.39 -6.30
N ARG A 103 -20.95 8.25 -6.40
CA ARG A 103 -21.37 7.68 -7.67
C ARG A 103 -22.28 8.63 -8.44
N ARG A 104 -23.29 9.19 -7.76
CA ARG A 104 -24.22 10.16 -8.34
C ARG A 104 -23.52 11.40 -8.90
N SER A 105 -22.62 12.01 -8.12
CA SER A 105 -21.90 13.21 -8.55
C SER A 105 -20.94 12.93 -9.70
N LEU A 106 -20.26 11.79 -9.65
CA LEU A 106 -19.31 11.37 -10.68
C LEU A 106 -20.05 11.04 -12.00
N SER A 107 -21.17 10.29 -11.94
CA SER A 107 -21.98 9.97 -13.13
C SER A 107 -22.49 11.22 -13.79
N LYS A 108 -23.04 12.17 -13.01
CA LYS A 108 -23.51 13.45 -13.54
C LYS A 108 -22.39 14.25 -14.21
N ALA A 109 -21.20 14.27 -13.63
CA ALA A 109 -20.06 14.96 -14.24
C ALA A 109 -19.60 14.24 -15.53
N CYS A 110 -19.64 12.91 -15.58
CA CYS A 110 -19.29 12.13 -16.75
C CYS A 110 -20.29 12.34 -17.88
N MET A 111 -21.58 12.23 -17.61
CA MET A 111 -22.65 12.40 -18.61
C MET A 111 -22.69 13.84 -19.15
N ASN A 112 -22.23 14.82 -18.40
CA ASN A 112 -22.06 16.22 -18.84
C ASN A 112 -20.71 16.47 -19.51
N HIS A 113 -19.92 15.46 -19.82
CA HIS A 113 -18.57 15.58 -20.41
C HIS A 113 -17.60 16.47 -19.64
N ASP A 114 -17.84 16.69 -18.32
CA ASP A 114 -17.03 17.56 -17.47
C ASP A 114 -15.90 16.75 -16.77
N LEU A 115 -14.84 16.47 -17.53
CA LEU A 115 -13.67 15.72 -17.07
C LEU A 115 -12.99 16.39 -15.87
N LYS A 116 -12.85 17.71 -15.87
CA LYS A 116 -12.20 18.46 -14.77
C LYS A 116 -12.97 18.31 -13.47
N LYS A 117 -14.29 18.39 -13.52
CA LYS A 117 -15.15 18.19 -12.36
C LYS A 117 -15.10 16.74 -11.88
N ALA A 118 -15.14 15.77 -12.80
CA ALA A 118 -15.00 14.35 -12.47
C ALA A 118 -13.67 14.07 -11.74
N GLN A 119 -12.55 14.61 -12.22
CA GLN A 119 -11.24 14.48 -11.59
C GLN A 119 -11.23 15.05 -10.14
N LYS A 120 -11.85 16.20 -9.91
CA LYS A 120 -12.00 16.80 -8.57
C LYS A 120 -12.83 15.89 -7.65
N ILE A 121 -13.95 15.38 -8.13
CA ILE A 121 -14.82 14.45 -7.37
C ILE A 121 -14.05 13.17 -6.99
N ILE A 122 -13.31 12.57 -7.93
CA ILE A 122 -12.50 11.39 -7.69
C ILE A 122 -11.40 11.67 -6.65
N ALA A 123 -10.72 12.83 -6.79
CA ALA A 123 -9.67 13.22 -5.85
C ALA A 123 -10.21 13.40 -4.43
N ALA A 124 -11.33 14.09 -4.27
CA ALA A 124 -11.99 14.30 -2.97
C ALA A 124 -12.44 12.96 -2.35
N HIS A 125 -13.05 12.07 -3.14
CA HIS A 125 -13.46 10.74 -2.66
C HIS A 125 -12.27 9.92 -2.18
N LEU A 126 -11.19 9.85 -2.96
CA LEU A 126 -9.99 9.09 -2.59
C LEU A 126 -9.28 9.68 -1.36
N ALA A 127 -9.28 11.02 -1.21
CA ALA A 127 -8.79 11.67 0.00
C ALA A 127 -9.62 11.27 1.22
N GLY A 128 -10.94 11.28 1.12
CA GLY A 128 -11.85 10.82 2.18
C GLY A 128 -11.66 9.35 2.55
N VAL A 129 -11.51 8.46 1.56
CA VAL A 129 -11.21 7.03 1.80
C VAL A 129 -9.88 6.86 2.51
N LYS A 130 -8.84 7.61 2.08
CA LYS A 130 -7.51 7.59 2.72
C LYS A 130 -7.59 8.10 4.17
N ALA A 131 -8.28 9.22 4.41
CA ALA A 131 -8.48 9.77 5.73
C ALA A 131 -9.19 8.76 6.64
N LYS A 132 -10.32 8.18 6.19
CA LYS A 132 -11.05 7.16 6.92
C LYS A 132 -10.17 5.95 7.28
N LYS A 133 -9.31 5.49 6.35
CA LYS A 133 -8.35 4.40 6.60
C LYS A 133 -7.35 4.78 7.69
N ILE A 134 -6.80 5.99 7.63
CA ILE A 134 -5.85 6.51 8.61
C ILE A 134 -6.48 6.52 10.02
N PHE A 135 -7.70 7.07 10.15
CA PHE A 135 -8.37 7.16 11.45
C PHE A 135 -8.83 5.81 12.00
N LYS A 136 -9.22 4.87 11.14
CA LYS A 136 -9.68 3.54 11.57
C LYS A 136 -8.56 2.55 11.89
N ASN A 137 -7.36 2.75 11.36
CA ASN A 137 -6.25 1.81 11.50
C ASN A 137 -5.06 2.47 12.21
N LYS A 138 -4.76 1.98 13.43
CA LYS A 138 -3.64 2.48 14.24
C LYS A 138 -2.30 2.47 13.49
N ASN A 139 -2.04 1.43 12.69
CA ASN A 139 -0.80 1.36 11.90
C ASN A 139 -0.75 2.42 10.80
N GLU A 140 -1.86 2.69 10.11
CA GLU A 140 -1.93 3.75 9.10
C GLU A 140 -1.80 5.14 9.74
N MET A 141 -2.38 5.34 10.92
CA MET A 141 -2.18 6.56 11.71
C MET A 141 -0.71 6.74 12.10
N ASN A 142 -0.05 5.70 12.59
CA ASN A 142 1.38 5.77 12.96
C ASN A 142 2.27 6.10 11.75
N LYS A 143 2.00 5.51 10.58
CA LYS A 143 2.68 5.85 9.31
C LYS A 143 2.44 7.31 8.92
N TYR A 144 1.22 7.79 9.07
CA TYR A 144 0.85 9.18 8.77
C TYR A 144 1.61 10.14 9.68
N LEU A 145 1.60 9.89 11.00
CA LEU A 145 2.31 10.70 11.99
C LEU A 145 3.83 10.69 11.74
N TYR A 146 4.41 9.53 11.41
CA TYR A 146 5.81 9.45 11.04
C TYR A 146 6.14 10.38 9.86
N ARG A 147 5.34 10.31 8.78
CA ARG A 147 5.61 11.04 7.53
C ARG A 147 5.37 12.54 7.63
N HIS A 148 4.37 12.97 8.39
CA HIS A 148 3.87 14.35 8.35
C HIS A 148 4.16 15.14 9.64
N LYS A 149 4.54 14.47 10.72
CA LYS A 149 4.87 15.10 11.99
C LYS A 149 6.28 14.75 12.42
N TYR A 150 6.56 13.49 12.73
CA TYR A 150 7.80 13.12 13.44
C TYR A 150 9.06 13.27 12.58
N LYS A 151 8.99 13.11 11.26
CA LYS A 151 10.12 13.39 10.36
C LYS A 151 10.59 14.86 10.39
N ASN A 152 9.76 15.77 10.86
CA ASN A 152 10.10 17.18 10.98
C ASN A 152 10.73 17.53 12.34
N GLU A 153 10.68 16.61 13.31
CA GLU A 153 11.35 16.78 14.59
C GLU A 153 12.87 16.67 14.43
N PRO A 154 13.66 17.37 15.26
CA PRO A 154 15.11 17.28 15.22
C PRO A 154 15.60 15.87 15.58
N ILE A 155 16.70 15.45 14.94
CA ILE A 155 17.37 14.19 15.30
C ILE A 155 18.12 14.41 16.63
N GLN A 156 17.87 13.53 17.59
CA GLN A 156 18.51 13.53 18.90
C GLN A 156 19.86 12.80 18.83
N LYS A 157 20.94 13.55 18.96
CA LYS A 157 22.32 13.11 18.63
C LYS A 157 22.84 11.99 19.54
N ASN A 158 22.32 11.88 20.76
CA ASN A 158 22.71 10.90 21.76
C ASN A 158 21.76 9.69 21.84
N LEU A 159 20.71 9.64 21.04
CA LEU A 159 19.68 8.62 21.14
C LEU A 159 19.97 7.44 20.22
N ILE A 160 20.02 6.24 20.81
CA ILE A 160 20.28 4.97 20.12
C ILE A 160 19.07 4.05 20.27
N MET A 161 18.58 3.51 19.16
CA MET A 161 17.48 2.56 19.15
C MET A 161 17.97 1.15 18.81
N PHE A 162 17.59 0.18 19.62
CA PHE A 162 17.95 -1.23 19.48
C PHE A 162 16.71 -2.08 19.16
N GLU A 163 16.87 -3.05 18.29
CA GLU A 163 15.83 -4.03 18.00
C GLU A 163 16.43 -5.38 17.62
N THR A 164 15.92 -6.45 18.23
CA THR A 164 16.28 -7.84 17.87
C THR A 164 15.04 -8.65 17.55
N PHE A 165 15.10 -9.44 16.48
CA PHE A 165 14.04 -10.37 16.06
C PHE A 165 12.63 -9.77 16.08
N ARG A 166 12.49 -8.53 15.56
CA ARG A 166 11.24 -7.74 15.56
C ARG A 166 10.64 -7.53 16.96
N GLY A 167 11.51 -7.35 17.94
CA GLY A 167 11.12 -7.13 19.33
C GLY A 167 10.80 -8.40 20.12
N ALA A 168 11.15 -9.58 19.62
CA ALA A 168 10.83 -10.83 20.28
C ALA A 168 11.70 -11.08 21.53
N SER A 169 12.95 -10.58 21.55
CA SER A 169 13.87 -10.86 22.65
C SER A 169 14.88 -9.72 22.87
N TYR A 170 15.40 -9.64 24.09
CA TYR A 170 16.58 -8.87 24.45
C TYR A 170 17.80 -9.78 24.33
N ALA A 171 18.43 -9.86 23.15
CA ALA A 171 19.44 -10.83 22.83
C ALA A 171 20.39 -10.35 21.72
N ASP A 172 21.32 -11.24 21.31
CA ASP A 172 22.19 -11.11 20.15
C ASP A 172 23.11 -9.86 20.19
N SER A 173 23.80 -9.58 19.10
CA SER A 173 24.75 -8.47 18.99
C SER A 173 24.23 -7.11 19.48
N PRO A 174 22.98 -6.69 19.17
CA PRO A 174 22.46 -5.45 19.71
C PRO A 174 22.44 -5.38 21.24
N LYS A 175 22.17 -6.50 21.95
CA LYS A 175 22.23 -6.56 23.41
C LYS A 175 23.62 -6.22 23.92
N TYR A 176 24.66 -6.88 23.40
CA TYR A 176 26.03 -6.71 23.86
C TYR A 176 26.57 -5.32 23.51
N ILE A 177 26.18 -4.75 22.37
CA ILE A 177 26.53 -3.37 22.01
C ILE A 177 25.89 -2.37 23.00
N TYR A 178 24.60 -2.55 23.34
CA TYR A 178 23.94 -1.72 24.33
C TYR A 178 24.61 -1.80 25.70
N GLU A 179 24.88 -3.02 26.20
CA GLU A 179 25.52 -3.23 27.50
C GLU A 179 26.95 -2.61 27.54
N TYR A 180 27.70 -2.78 26.46
CA TYR A 180 29.01 -2.18 26.31
C TYR A 180 28.95 -0.65 26.36
N LEU A 181 28.07 -0.03 25.58
CA LEU A 181 27.92 1.42 25.52
C LEU A 181 27.45 1.99 26.86
N ALA A 182 26.48 1.36 27.49
CA ALA A 182 25.96 1.82 28.79
C ALA A 182 27.00 1.73 29.89
N LYS A 183 27.85 0.69 29.88
CA LYS A 183 28.88 0.44 30.87
C LYS A 183 30.12 1.34 30.70
N ASN A 184 30.57 1.56 29.45
CA ASN A 184 31.82 2.25 29.18
C ASN A 184 31.63 3.75 28.88
N PHE A 185 30.42 4.19 28.57
CA PHE A 185 30.06 5.57 28.24
C PHE A 185 28.83 6.05 29.03
N PRO A 186 28.88 5.99 30.38
CA PRO A 186 27.72 6.31 31.21
C PRO A 186 27.31 7.77 31.00
N GLY A 187 26.00 7.98 30.81
CA GLY A 187 25.43 9.31 30.62
C GLY A 187 25.63 9.95 29.25
N GLN A 188 26.42 9.35 28.36
CA GLN A 188 26.62 9.91 27.00
C GLN A 188 25.46 9.60 26.05
N TYR A 189 24.78 8.46 26.22
CA TYR A 189 23.75 7.99 25.36
C TYR A 189 22.43 7.71 26.09
N GLU A 190 21.35 7.93 25.41
CA GLU A 190 20.02 7.50 25.80
C GLU A 190 19.61 6.29 24.95
N PHE A 191 18.96 5.32 25.57
CA PHE A 191 18.68 4.03 24.93
C PHE A 191 17.20 3.79 24.77
N VAL A 192 16.82 3.31 23.59
CA VAL A 192 15.45 2.86 23.27
C VAL A 192 15.51 1.42 22.78
N TRP A 193 14.79 0.55 23.46
CA TRP A 193 14.69 -0.85 23.07
C TRP A 193 13.30 -1.16 22.52
N VAL A 194 13.27 -1.83 21.38
CA VAL A 194 12.03 -2.35 20.80
C VAL A 194 11.82 -3.77 21.33
N LEU A 195 10.81 -3.93 22.18
CA LEU A 195 10.44 -5.23 22.74
C LEU A 195 8.91 -5.41 22.73
N ASN A 196 8.47 -6.65 22.46
CA ASN A 196 7.05 -6.99 22.48
C ASN A 196 6.48 -6.96 23.91
N ASP A 197 7.26 -7.40 24.89
CA ASP A 197 6.98 -7.20 26.31
C ASP A 197 7.58 -5.86 26.77
N THR A 198 6.71 -4.87 26.93
CA THR A 198 7.11 -3.52 27.36
C THR A 198 7.39 -3.42 28.87
N LYS A 199 7.16 -4.49 29.64
CA LYS A 199 7.48 -4.57 31.09
C LYS A 199 8.93 -5.03 31.33
N THR A 200 9.62 -5.48 30.30
CA THR A 200 11.03 -5.89 30.39
C THR A 200 11.89 -4.77 30.98
N LYS A 201 12.59 -5.07 32.07
CA LYS A 201 13.55 -4.16 32.70
C LYS A 201 14.91 -4.29 32.01
N LEU A 202 15.43 -3.19 31.52
CA LEU A 202 16.76 -3.12 30.93
C LEU A 202 17.82 -2.95 32.03
N PRO A 203 18.96 -3.68 31.99
CA PRO A 203 19.96 -3.69 33.07
C PRO A 203 20.60 -2.31 33.32
N TYR A 204 20.72 -1.48 32.29
CA TYR A 204 21.32 -0.12 32.40
C TYR A 204 20.30 0.99 32.08
N GLY A 205 19.00 0.69 32.18
CA GLY A 205 17.95 1.66 31.92
C GLY A 205 17.68 1.91 30.45
N GLY A 206 16.78 2.83 30.19
CA GLY A 206 16.32 3.19 28.85
C GLY A 206 14.82 3.06 28.69
N THR A 207 14.34 3.42 27.53
CA THR A 207 12.89 3.35 27.17
C THR A 207 12.57 2.10 26.38
N VAL A 208 11.61 1.31 26.87
CA VAL A 208 11.10 0.17 26.11
C VAL A 208 9.87 0.58 25.31
N VAL A 209 9.88 0.25 24.02
CA VAL A 209 8.76 0.52 23.11
C VAL A 209 8.33 -0.73 22.36
N LYS A 210 7.03 -0.86 22.11
CA LYS A 210 6.50 -1.96 21.31
C LYS A 210 6.54 -1.58 19.83
N ARG A 211 6.94 -2.55 18.99
CA ARG A 211 6.98 -2.39 17.54
C ARG A 211 5.63 -1.96 16.96
N MET A 212 5.64 -1.15 15.91
CA MET A 212 4.46 -0.65 15.19
C MET A 212 3.52 0.25 16.03
N THR A 213 3.95 0.68 17.22
CA THR A 213 3.20 1.65 18.03
C THR A 213 3.51 3.10 17.64
N ARG A 214 2.79 4.05 18.22
CA ARG A 214 3.03 5.48 18.04
C ARG A 214 4.41 5.90 18.55
N LYS A 215 4.82 5.39 19.72
CA LYS A 215 6.17 5.64 20.28
C LYS A 215 7.26 5.09 19.37
N TYR A 216 7.07 3.88 18.84
CA TYR A 216 7.99 3.29 17.86
C TYR A 216 8.17 4.18 16.63
N ALA A 217 7.07 4.67 16.05
CA ALA A 217 7.12 5.57 14.89
C ALA A 217 7.83 6.91 15.21
N TYR A 218 7.65 7.42 16.41
CA TYR A 218 8.38 8.61 16.90
C TYR A 218 9.86 8.35 16.98
N TYR A 219 10.30 7.31 17.69
CA TYR A 219 11.72 7.02 17.87
C TYR A 219 12.42 6.67 16.55
N LEU A 220 11.76 5.99 15.61
CA LEU A 220 12.29 5.81 14.26
C LEU A 220 12.58 7.15 13.54
N ALA A 221 11.87 8.19 13.88
CA ALA A 221 12.09 9.51 13.27
C ALA A 221 13.22 10.31 13.94
N VAL A 222 13.37 10.21 15.27
CA VAL A 222 14.24 11.11 16.04
C VAL A 222 15.55 10.48 16.50
N CYS A 223 15.69 9.16 16.57
CA CYS A 223 16.94 8.53 16.95
C CYS A 223 18.04 8.81 15.92
N LYS A 224 19.24 9.09 16.42
CA LYS A 224 20.46 9.26 15.60
C LYS A 224 21.01 7.92 15.14
N TYR A 225 21.06 6.94 16.04
CA TYR A 225 21.66 5.63 15.81
C TYR A 225 20.66 4.52 15.93
N PHE A 226 20.82 3.51 15.08
CA PHE A 226 20.03 2.28 15.07
C PHE A 226 20.96 1.08 15.05
N VAL A 227 20.70 0.12 15.93
CA VAL A 227 21.45 -1.14 16.03
C VAL A 227 20.43 -2.27 15.98
N PHE A 228 20.29 -2.87 14.82
CA PHE A 228 19.24 -3.85 14.54
C PHE A 228 19.81 -5.14 13.93
N ASN A 229 19.13 -6.25 14.16
CA ASN A 229 19.35 -7.51 13.45
C ASN A 229 18.11 -7.95 12.64
N THR A 230 17.23 -7.01 12.30
CA THR A 230 15.96 -7.32 11.66
C THR A 230 15.51 -6.21 10.71
N ARG A 231 14.84 -6.60 9.65
CA ARG A 231 14.32 -5.64 8.66
C ARG A 231 13.31 -4.68 9.25
N GLN A 232 13.43 -3.45 8.85
CA GLN A 232 12.52 -2.40 9.23
C GLN A 232 11.22 -2.43 8.40
N PRO A 233 10.14 -1.79 8.88
CA PRO A 233 8.91 -1.67 8.11
C PRO A 233 9.15 -0.98 6.76
N LEU A 234 8.54 -1.47 5.68
CA LEU A 234 8.68 -0.92 4.32
C LEU A 234 8.33 0.57 4.18
N TRP A 235 7.60 1.12 5.13
CA TRP A 235 7.26 2.54 5.13
C TRP A 235 8.31 3.43 5.78
N TYR A 236 9.25 2.86 6.54
CA TYR A 236 10.38 3.58 7.10
C TYR A 236 11.34 4.02 5.98
N ARG A 237 11.91 5.20 6.13
CA ARG A 237 12.98 5.71 5.28
C ARG A 237 13.98 6.41 6.16
N LYS A 238 15.22 5.96 6.12
CA LYS A 238 16.35 6.58 6.85
C LYS A 238 16.44 8.06 6.47
N ARG A 239 16.55 8.91 7.46
CA ARG A 239 16.74 10.35 7.25
C ARG A 239 18.24 10.63 7.09
N GLU A 240 18.55 11.70 6.37
CA GLU A 240 19.89 12.25 6.39
C GLU A 240 20.33 12.53 7.84
N GLY A 241 21.57 12.18 8.16
CA GLY A 241 22.09 12.31 9.51
C GLY A 241 21.79 11.15 10.46
N GLN A 242 20.93 10.20 10.12
CA GLN A 242 20.75 8.96 10.88
C GLN A 242 21.80 7.92 10.48
N VAL A 243 22.29 7.15 11.43
CA VAL A 243 23.26 6.06 11.24
C VAL A 243 22.59 4.73 11.56
N PHE A 244 22.74 3.76 10.67
CA PHE A 244 22.10 2.45 10.79
C PHE A 244 23.17 1.35 10.77
N LEU A 245 23.22 0.56 11.85
CA LEU A 245 24.04 -0.64 11.96
C LEU A 245 23.11 -1.87 11.92
N GLU A 246 23.17 -2.63 10.83
CA GLU A 246 22.53 -3.94 10.73
C GLU A 246 23.57 -5.00 11.15
N THR A 247 23.34 -5.66 12.27
CA THR A 247 24.30 -6.63 12.82
C THR A 247 24.12 -8.04 12.26
N TRP A 248 23.01 -8.27 11.54
CA TRP A 248 22.59 -9.62 11.18
C TRP A 248 22.40 -10.52 12.42
N HIS A 249 22.20 -11.78 12.23
CA HIS A 249 21.99 -12.77 13.31
C HIS A 249 22.61 -14.13 12.97
N GLY A 250 23.63 -14.13 12.12
CA GLY A 250 24.41 -15.28 11.71
C GLY A 250 25.06 -15.08 10.34
N THR A 251 26.06 -15.89 10.02
CA THR A 251 26.70 -15.93 8.71
C THR A 251 25.72 -16.52 7.69
N PRO A 252 25.45 -15.85 6.56
CA PRO A 252 24.56 -16.39 5.56
C PRO A 252 25.19 -17.61 4.87
N LEU A 253 24.50 -18.75 4.96
CA LEU A 253 24.89 -19.98 4.26
C LEU A 253 24.26 -20.10 2.87
N LYS A 254 23.33 -19.22 2.54
CA LYS A 254 22.60 -19.21 1.27
C LYS A 254 22.84 -17.88 0.57
N ARG A 255 22.73 -17.88 -0.75
CA ARG A 255 22.65 -16.64 -1.51
C ARG A 255 21.41 -15.86 -1.08
N LEU A 256 21.58 -14.61 -0.67
CA LEU A 256 20.52 -13.75 -0.15
C LEU A 256 20.43 -12.46 -0.94
N ALA A 257 19.25 -11.84 -0.89
CA ALA A 257 19.00 -10.53 -1.48
C ALA A 257 19.41 -10.45 -2.95
N PHE A 258 20.37 -9.57 -3.28
CA PHE A 258 20.81 -9.34 -4.65
C PHE A 258 21.68 -10.46 -5.24
N ASP A 259 22.20 -11.36 -4.41
CA ASP A 259 22.98 -12.54 -4.84
C ASP A 259 22.08 -13.68 -5.33
N GLN A 260 20.76 -13.56 -5.18
CA GLN A 260 19.79 -14.50 -5.73
C GLN A 260 19.58 -14.25 -7.23
N GLU A 261 19.67 -15.30 -8.05
CA GLU A 261 19.45 -15.24 -9.49
C GLU A 261 18.01 -14.84 -9.82
N GLU A 262 17.03 -15.32 -9.03
CA GLU A 262 15.63 -14.97 -9.17
C GLU A 262 15.02 -14.45 -7.87
N VAL A 263 14.19 -13.41 -7.97
CA VAL A 263 13.39 -12.92 -6.83
C VAL A 263 12.21 -13.86 -6.63
N THR A 264 12.33 -14.75 -5.66
CA THR A 264 11.25 -15.69 -5.30
C THR A 264 10.07 -14.97 -4.63
N ALA A 265 8.89 -15.61 -4.67
CA ALA A 265 7.69 -15.14 -3.96
C ALA A 265 7.90 -14.99 -2.43
N ALA A 266 8.89 -15.68 -1.86
CA ALA A 266 9.25 -15.58 -0.44
C ALA A 266 10.01 -14.28 -0.08
N SER A 267 10.56 -13.56 -1.06
CA SER A 267 11.33 -12.33 -0.83
C SER A 267 11.08 -11.24 -1.87
N PRO A 268 9.82 -10.84 -2.12
CA PRO A 268 9.51 -9.88 -3.19
C PRO A 268 9.96 -8.45 -2.88
N THR A 269 10.49 -8.20 -1.68
CA THR A 269 10.76 -6.84 -1.17
C THR A 269 12.21 -6.44 -1.14
N TYR A 270 13.16 -7.30 -1.54
CA TYR A 270 14.58 -6.96 -1.53
C TYR A 270 14.93 -5.74 -2.38
N LYS A 271 14.29 -5.58 -3.54
CA LYS A 271 14.49 -4.41 -4.41
C LYS A 271 13.76 -3.15 -3.94
N ALA A 272 12.88 -3.26 -2.93
CA ALA A 272 12.07 -2.16 -2.42
C ALA A 272 12.61 -1.56 -1.12
N GLN A 273 13.61 -2.16 -0.52
CA GLN A 273 14.32 -1.71 0.68
C GLN A 273 15.66 -1.09 0.32
#